data_40dc8b03d2f20d75da7680a961a8bf6f
#
_entry.id   40dc8b03d2f20d75da7680a961a8bf6f
#
_cell.length_a   1.000
_cell.length_b   1.000
_cell.length_c   1.000
_cell.angle_alpha   90.00
_cell.angle_beta   90.00
_cell.angle_gamma   90.00
#
_symmetry.space_group_name_H-M   'P 1'
#
loop_
_entity.id
_entity.type
_entity.pdbx_description
1 polymer ?
#
loop_
_entity_poly.entity_id
_entity_poly.type
_entity_poly.pdbx_seq_one_letter_code
_entity_poly.pdbx_strand_id
1 'polypeptide(L)'
;MDQTHLEWSYEGAHDVNPKKSDVVIFTDGSYPDDGKKETKELNPPMIGAVMLSRLHLQPVQGMKIVPQELIDQWLPRKNQICMVELLAPIAALWTWRHYLREKFVLLLIDSEVVEAALIKGYSAREDVCELVGVFWDLALDLRVQIYIDRVPTDGNPADGPSRGRLFHADQGWVTEDLCWPKVMKRELGSQRI
;
A
#
# COMPACT_ATOMS: atom_id res chain seq x y z
N MET A 1 26.28 9.77 -21.19
CA MET A 1 25.21 10.24 -20.30
C MET A 1 24.90 9.09 -19.40
N ASP A 2 25.18 9.28 -18.14
CA ASP A 2 25.33 8.25 -17.13
C ASP A 2 23.94 7.66 -16.78
N GLN A 3 23.78 6.37 -17.05
CA GLN A 3 22.65 5.61 -16.54
C GLN A 3 22.92 5.41 -15.04
N THR A 4 22.40 6.30 -14.22
CA THR A 4 22.35 6.10 -12.78
C THR A 4 21.54 4.85 -12.50
N HIS A 5 22.23 3.73 -12.36
CA HIS A 5 21.72 2.55 -11.70
C HIS A 5 21.29 2.99 -10.31
N LEU A 6 19.97 3.01 -10.05
CA LEU A 6 19.43 3.06 -8.71
C LEU A 6 19.86 1.77 -8.01
N GLU A 7 21.06 1.76 -7.45
CA GLU A 7 21.48 0.74 -6.50
C GLU A 7 20.79 1.03 -5.18
N TRP A 8 19.72 0.33 -4.93
CA TRP A 8 19.04 0.35 -3.64
C TRP A 8 19.86 -0.50 -2.66
N SER A 9 20.62 0.14 -1.80
CA SER A 9 21.21 -0.47 -0.61
C SER A 9 20.25 -0.29 0.56
N TYR A 10 19.47 -1.32 0.87
CA TYR A 10 18.63 -1.38 2.08
C TYR A 10 19.47 -1.98 3.22
N GLU A 11 19.85 -1.16 4.19
CA GLU A 11 20.59 -1.55 5.39
C GLU A 11 19.64 -1.80 6.57
N GLY A 12 18.74 -2.76 6.51
CA GLY A 12 17.79 -2.92 7.62
C GLY A 12 17.19 -4.30 7.82
N ALA A 13 17.26 -5.17 6.85
CA ALA A 13 16.65 -6.49 6.96
C ALA A 13 17.66 -7.53 7.44
N HIS A 14 17.55 -7.97 8.68
CA HIS A 14 18.49 -8.91 9.30
C HIS A 14 18.52 -10.31 8.67
N ASP A 15 17.60 -10.72 7.79
CA ASP A 15 17.62 -12.06 7.16
C ASP A 15 17.01 -12.15 5.76
N VAL A 16 16.48 -11.06 5.19
CA VAL A 16 15.91 -11.07 3.85
C VAL A 16 16.89 -10.49 2.87
N ASN A 17 17.30 -11.33 1.96
CA ASN A 17 18.10 -10.87 0.83
C ASN A 17 17.16 -10.26 -0.22
N PRO A 18 17.08 -8.90 -0.34
CA PRO A 18 16.27 -8.25 -1.38
C PRO A 18 16.64 -8.73 -2.79
N LYS A 19 17.85 -9.29 -2.91
CA LYS A 19 18.33 -9.93 -4.15
C LYS A 19 17.59 -11.20 -4.52
N LYS A 20 16.71 -11.74 -3.65
CA LYS A 20 15.89 -12.93 -3.93
C LYS A 20 14.43 -12.61 -4.26
N SER A 21 13.94 -11.40 -3.97
CA SER A 21 12.56 -11.03 -4.34
C SER A 21 12.46 -10.73 -5.84
N ASP A 22 11.37 -11.18 -6.45
CA ASP A 22 11.04 -10.86 -7.85
C ASP A 22 10.54 -9.41 -7.96
N VAL A 23 9.84 -8.97 -6.92
CA VAL A 23 9.17 -7.66 -6.86
C VAL A 23 9.37 -7.05 -5.48
N VAL A 24 9.63 -5.75 -5.45
CA VAL A 24 9.63 -4.91 -4.25
C VAL A 24 8.48 -3.91 -4.37
N ILE A 25 7.63 -3.83 -3.37
CA ILE A 25 6.51 -2.89 -3.31
C ILE A 25 6.67 -2.01 -2.08
N PHE A 26 6.62 -0.71 -2.29
CA PHE A 26 6.53 0.31 -1.25
C PHE A 26 5.12 0.84 -1.20
N THR A 27 4.58 1.03 -0.01
CA THR A 27 3.24 1.60 0.17
C THR A 27 3.23 2.65 1.26
N ASP A 28 2.35 3.63 1.09
CA ASP A 28 2.13 4.70 2.05
C ASP A 28 0.68 5.20 1.98
N GLY A 29 0.22 5.77 3.09
CA GLY A 29 -1.07 6.43 3.18
C GLY A 29 -0.94 7.80 3.81
N SER A 30 -1.64 8.80 3.29
CA SER A 30 -1.73 10.13 3.88
C SER A 30 -3.15 10.43 4.35
N TYR A 31 -3.25 11.11 5.48
CA TYR A 31 -4.52 11.55 6.06
C TYR A 31 -4.34 12.93 6.70
N PRO A 32 -5.28 13.89 6.53
CA PRO A 32 -5.19 15.21 7.17
C PRO A 32 -5.13 15.11 8.70
N ASP A 33 -4.14 15.71 9.32
CA ASP A 33 -3.88 15.58 10.76
C ASP A 33 -4.95 16.24 11.64
N ASP A 34 -5.56 17.33 11.18
CA ASP A 34 -6.45 18.16 12.00
C ASP A 34 -7.93 17.73 11.95
N GLY A 35 -8.29 16.82 11.04
CA GLY A 35 -9.66 16.33 10.87
C GLY A 35 -10.66 17.39 10.41
N LYS A 36 -10.24 18.62 10.11
CA LYS A 36 -11.11 19.69 9.62
C LYS A 36 -11.51 19.42 8.18
N LYS A 37 -12.77 19.72 7.86
CA LYS A 37 -13.32 19.49 6.52
C LYS A 37 -12.55 20.27 5.45
N GLU A 38 -12.21 21.53 5.70
CA GLU A 38 -11.46 22.39 4.78
C GLU A 38 -10.06 21.83 4.46
N THR A 39 -9.38 21.25 5.45
CA THR A 39 -8.08 20.62 5.23
C THR A 39 -8.20 19.34 4.41
N LYS A 40 -9.31 18.58 4.56
CA LYS A 40 -9.59 17.40 3.75
C LYS A 40 -9.88 17.73 2.27
N GLU A 41 -10.46 18.88 2.00
CA GLU A 41 -10.67 19.35 0.63
C GLU A 41 -9.36 19.75 -0.05
N LEU A 42 -8.43 20.35 0.70
CA LEU A 42 -7.11 20.78 0.21
C LEU A 42 -6.11 19.60 0.12
N ASN A 43 -6.17 18.68 1.11
CA ASN A 43 -5.32 17.50 1.19
C ASN A 43 -6.20 16.28 1.49
N PRO A 44 -6.86 15.70 0.48
CA PRO A 44 -7.72 14.54 0.70
C PRO A 44 -6.89 13.33 1.17
N PRO A 45 -7.50 12.40 1.92
CA PRO A 45 -6.87 11.12 2.23
C PRO A 45 -6.46 10.41 0.94
N MET A 46 -5.21 10.00 0.85
CA MET A 46 -4.66 9.38 -0.34
C MET A 46 -3.83 8.15 0.01
N ILE A 47 -3.77 7.23 -0.92
CA ILE A 47 -2.81 6.12 -0.92
C ILE A 47 -1.82 6.29 -2.05
N GLY A 48 -0.60 5.85 -1.81
CA GLY A 48 0.47 5.80 -2.78
C GLY A 48 1.17 4.44 -2.76
N ALA A 49 1.64 4.00 -3.91
CA ALA A 49 2.45 2.81 -4.01
C ALA A 49 3.48 2.92 -5.12
N VAL A 50 4.59 2.22 -4.94
CA VAL A 50 5.69 2.08 -5.91
C VAL A 50 6.04 0.61 -6.02
N MET A 51 6.16 0.12 -7.25
CA MET A 51 6.60 -1.24 -7.55
C MET A 51 7.87 -1.23 -8.37
N LEU A 52 8.88 -1.94 -7.88
CA LEU A 52 10.12 -2.23 -8.57
C LEU A 52 10.17 -3.73 -8.86
N SER A 53 10.40 -4.12 -10.10
CA SER A 53 10.45 -5.52 -10.50
C SER A 53 11.69 -5.79 -11.33
N ARG A 54 12.33 -6.93 -11.08
CA ARG A 54 13.43 -7.41 -11.93
C ARG A 54 12.95 -7.90 -13.30
N LEU A 55 11.66 -8.19 -13.40
CA LEU A 55 11.02 -8.69 -14.61
C LEU A 55 10.56 -7.55 -15.53
N HIS A 56 10.44 -6.34 -14.97
CA HIS A 56 10.06 -5.13 -15.69
C HIS A 56 11.20 -4.14 -15.65
N LEU A 57 11.56 -3.60 -16.81
CA LEU A 57 12.65 -2.62 -16.93
C LEU A 57 12.29 -1.24 -16.35
N GLN A 58 11.00 -0.96 -16.18
CA GLN A 58 10.51 0.33 -15.72
C GLN A 58 9.85 0.22 -14.34
N PRO A 59 10.16 1.15 -13.42
CA PRO A 59 9.43 1.26 -12.16
C PRO A 59 7.99 1.71 -12.41
N VAL A 60 7.08 1.16 -11.63
CA VAL A 60 5.64 1.50 -11.69
C VAL A 60 5.24 2.20 -10.40
N GLN A 61 4.43 3.22 -10.53
CA GLN A 61 3.86 3.94 -9.39
C GLN A 61 2.35 4.06 -9.53
N GLY A 62 1.68 4.31 -8.42
CA GLY A 62 0.26 4.58 -8.43
C GLY A 62 -0.16 5.42 -7.24
N MET A 63 -1.26 6.13 -7.41
CA MET A 63 -1.90 6.86 -6.32
C MET A 63 -3.41 6.81 -6.47
N LYS A 64 -4.12 7.04 -5.35
CA LYS A 64 -5.59 7.16 -5.35
C LYS A 64 -6.07 7.97 -4.17
N ILE A 65 -7.02 8.86 -4.42
CA ILE A 65 -7.79 9.51 -3.36
C ILE A 65 -8.72 8.46 -2.75
N VAL A 66 -8.75 8.37 -1.43
CA VAL A 66 -9.68 7.51 -0.69
C VAL A 66 -11.00 8.27 -0.56
N PRO A 67 -12.08 7.80 -1.19
CA PRO A 67 -13.35 8.50 -1.18
C PRO A 67 -13.98 8.47 0.23
N GLN A 68 -14.70 9.54 0.58
CA GLN A 68 -15.32 9.67 1.89
C GLN A 68 -16.32 8.53 2.17
N GLU A 69 -17.01 8.04 1.14
CA GLU A 69 -17.96 6.93 1.24
C GLU A 69 -17.30 5.61 1.68
N LEU A 70 -16.01 5.44 1.42
CA LEU A 70 -15.26 4.29 1.94
C LEU A 70 -14.84 4.54 3.38
N ILE A 71 -14.39 5.75 3.70
CA ILE A 71 -14.00 6.13 5.07
C ILE A 71 -15.18 6.00 6.04
N ASP A 72 -16.37 6.38 5.62
CA ASP A 72 -17.60 6.33 6.43
C ASP A 72 -18.05 4.89 6.76
N GLN A 73 -17.48 3.88 6.08
CA GLN A 73 -17.74 2.47 6.38
C GLN A 73 -16.86 1.95 7.54
N TRP A 74 -15.78 2.65 7.86
CA TRP A 74 -14.90 2.28 8.95
C TRP A 74 -15.45 2.74 10.30
N LEU A 75 -14.97 2.12 11.36
CA LEU A 75 -15.35 2.54 12.71
C LEU A 75 -14.91 3.99 12.97
N PRO A 76 -15.80 4.85 13.52
CA PRO A 76 -15.50 6.25 13.73
C PRO A 76 -14.29 6.45 14.66
N ARG A 77 -13.34 7.30 14.24
CA ARG A 77 -12.19 7.72 15.04
C ARG A 77 -11.70 9.10 14.60
N LYS A 78 -10.95 9.74 15.50
CA LYS A 78 -10.42 11.08 15.26
C LYS A 78 -9.51 11.12 14.01
N ASN A 79 -8.72 10.07 13.79
CA ASN A 79 -7.79 9.95 12.67
C ASN A 79 -7.89 8.54 12.07
N GLN A 80 -8.04 8.46 10.77
CA GLN A 80 -8.17 7.21 10.02
C GLN A 80 -6.87 6.80 9.31
N ILE A 81 -5.73 7.38 9.68
CA ILE A 81 -4.46 7.14 8.99
C ILE A 81 -4.13 5.65 8.89
N CYS A 82 -4.27 4.90 9.97
CA CYS A 82 -3.99 3.46 10.00
C CYS A 82 -4.80 2.68 8.95
N MET A 83 -6.07 3.07 8.72
CA MET A 83 -6.93 2.43 7.72
C MET A 83 -6.50 2.78 6.30
N VAL A 84 -6.10 4.05 6.08
CA VAL A 84 -5.59 4.51 4.79
C VAL A 84 -4.25 3.84 4.48
N GLU A 85 -3.33 3.77 5.44
CA GLU A 85 -2.06 3.07 5.29
C GLU A 85 -2.25 1.56 5.01
N LEU A 86 -3.23 0.92 5.64
CA LEU A 86 -3.54 -0.50 5.40
C LEU A 86 -4.25 -0.72 4.05
N LEU A 87 -5.01 0.25 3.56
CA LEU A 87 -5.62 0.20 2.24
C LEU A 87 -4.57 0.21 1.11
N ALA A 88 -3.46 0.90 1.30
CA ALA A 88 -2.42 1.05 0.28
C ALA A 88 -1.83 -0.29 -0.20
N PRO A 89 -1.37 -1.21 0.66
CA PRO A 89 -0.89 -2.53 0.23
C PRO A 89 -1.99 -3.39 -0.42
N ILE A 90 -3.24 -3.29 0.04
CA ILE A 90 -4.37 -3.99 -0.59
C ILE A 90 -4.56 -3.48 -2.02
N ALA A 91 -4.55 -2.16 -2.21
CA ALA A 91 -4.69 -1.55 -3.52
C ALA A 91 -3.52 -1.90 -4.45
N ALA A 92 -2.30 -1.93 -3.94
CA ALA A 92 -1.11 -2.34 -4.70
C ALA A 92 -1.23 -3.79 -5.18
N LEU A 93 -1.57 -4.74 -4.28
CA LEU A 93 -1.76 -6.14 -4.64
C LEU A 93 -2.87 -6.32 -5.68
N TRP A 94 -3.99 -5.63 -5.51
CA TRP A 94 -5.11 -5.74 -6.44
C TRP A 94 -4.82 -5.13 -7.81
N THR A 95 -4.22 -3.95 -7.84
CA THR A 95 -3.88 -3.25 -9.09
C THR A 95 -2.88 -4.07 -9.89
N TRP A 96 -1.83 -4.51 -9.25
CA TRP A 96 -0.70 -5.19 -9.91
C TRP A 96 -0.79 -6.72 -9.90
N ARG A 97 -1.97 -7.28 -9.60
CA ARG A 97 -2.22 -8.73 -9.47
C ARG A 97 -1.70 -9.57 -10.65
N HIS A 98 -1.68 -9.01 -11.87
CA HIS A 98 -1.18 -9.73 -13.05
C HIS A 98 0.34 -9.89 -13.05
N TYR A 99 1.06 -8.92 -12.43
CA TYR A 99 2.51 -8.97 -12.29
C TYR A 99 2.95 -9.81 -11.09
N LEU A 100 2.07 -9.93 -10.08
CA LEU A 100 2.43 -10.48 -8.76
C LEU A 100 2.14 -11.98 -8.62
N ARG A 101 1.28 -12.56 -9.47
CA ARG A 101 0.89 -13.96 -9.35
C ARG A 101 2.10 -14.90 -9.31
N GLU A 102 2.15 -15.73 -8.25
CA GLU A 102 3.20 -16.73 -8.01
C GLU A 102 4.61 -16.13 -7.87
N LYS A 103 4.72 -14.88 -7.39
CA LYS A 103 5.99 -14.19 -7.19
C LYS A 103 6.40 -14.10 -5.72
N PHE A 104 7.71 -13.88 -5.52
CA PHE A 104 8.25 -13.46 -4.25
C PHE A 104 8.21 -11.94 -4.15
N VAL A 105 7.44 -11.43 -3.20
CA VAL A 105 7.19 -10.00 -3.00
C VAL A 105 7.81 -9.56 -1.68
N LEU A 106 8.67 -8.55 -1.73
CA LEU A 106 9.08 -7.79 -0.56
C LEU A 106 8.15 -6.56 -0.47
N LEU A 107 7.31 -6.52 0.56
CA LEU A 107 6.41 -5.40 0.85
C LEU A 107 7.02 -4.52 1.94
N LEU A 108 7.28 -3.27 1.62
CA LEU A 108 7.89 -2.27 2.49
C LEU A 108 6.86 -1.21 2.91
N ILE A 109 6.70 -1.05 4.21
CA ILE A 109 5.70 -0.19 4.85
C ILE A 109 6.42 0.67 5.88
N ASP A 110 6.04 1.94 6.04
CA ASP A 110 6.62 2.80 7.07
C ASP A 110 5.79 2.86 8.36
N SER A 111 4.57 2.35 8.35
CA SER A 111 3.68 2.28 9.50
C SER A 111 3.92 1.03 10.34
N GLU A 112 4.47 1.21 11.55
CA GLU A 112 4.69 0.12 12.51
C GLU A 112 3.40 -0.61 12.91
N VAL A 113 2.29 0.14 12.99
CA VAL A 113 0.98 -0.42 13.36
C VAL A 113 0.44 -1.34 12.26
N VAL A 114 0.57 -0.92 11.00
CA VAL A 114 0.13 -1.69 9.83
C VAL A 114 1.03 -2.91 9.63
N GLU A 115 2.33 -2.75 9.69
CA GLU A 115 3.30 -3.85 9.63
C GLU A 115 2.96 -4.92 10.67
N ALA A 116 2.82 -4.52 11.94
CA ALA A 116 2.51 -5.44 13.02
C ALA A 116 1.16 -6.16 12.83
N ALA A 117 0.13 -5.47 12.32
CA ALA A 117 -1.18 -6.06 12.05
C ALA A 117 -1.10 -7.09 10.91
N LEU A 118 -0.41 -6.77 9.83
CA LEU A 118 -0.23 -7.68 8.69
C LEU A 118 0.62 -8.90 9.06
N ILE A 119 1.75 -8.72 9.76
CA ILE A 119 2.60 -9.83 10.19
C ILE A 119 1.85 -10.77 11.15
N LYS A 120 1.07 -10.22 12.09
CA LYS A 120 0.26 -11.01 13.03
C LYS A 120 -0.93 -11.69 12.36
N GLY A 121 -1.39 -11.20 11.22
CA GLY A 121 -2.58 -11.67 10.54
C GLY A 121 -3.91 -11.27 11.22
N TYR A 122 -3.88 -10.40 12.23
CA TYR A 122 -5.08 -9.91 12.91
C TYR A 122 -4.85 -8.57 13.62
N SER A 123 -5.96 -7.94 14.03
CA SER A 123 -6.00 -6.77 14.90
C SER A 123 -7.11 -6.91 15.92
N ALA A 124 -6.97 -6.26 17.09
CA ALA A 124 -8.02 -6.16 18.09
C ALA A 124 -9.20 -5.27 17.64
N ARG A 125 -9.01 -4.46 16.60
CA ARG A 125 -10.04 -3.61 16.01
C ARG A 125 -10.68 -4.35 14.84
N GLU A 126 -12.01 -4.48 14.87
CA GLU A 126 -12.78 -5.27 13.91
C GLU A 126 -12.54 -4.83 12.46
N ASP A 127 -12.63 -3.53 12.16
CA ASP A 127 -12.44 -3.01 10.81
C ASP A 127 -11.00 -3.13 10.29
N VAL A 128 -10.00 -2.98 11.16
CA VAL A 128 -8.59 -3.26 10.82
C VAL A 128 -8.42 -4.75 10.54
N CYS A 129 -9.02 -5.61 11.36
CA CYS A 129 -8.96 -7.06 11.18
C CYS A 129 -9.60 -7.51 9.87
N GLU A 130 -10.72 -6.88 9.46
CA GLU A 130 -11.36 -7.11 8.16
C GLU A 130 -10.41 -6.78 7.00
N LEU A 131 -9.74 -5.62 7.03
CA LEU A 131 -8.78 -5.25 5.98
C LEU A 131 -7.55 -6.17 5.95
N VAL A 132 -7.05 -6.59 7.13
CA VAL A 132 -5.97 -7.59 7.21
C VAL A 132 -6.43 -8.90 6.56
N GLY A 133 -7.66 -9.33 6.78
CA GLY A 133 -8.25 -10.50 6.11
C GLY A 133 -8.27 -10.34 4.59
N VAL A 134 -8.76 -9.20 4.08
CA VAL A 134 -8.76 -8.91 2.63
C VAL A 134 -7.36 -8.96 2.03
N PHE A 135 -6.36 -8.41 2.73
CA PHE A 135 -4.97 -8.46 2.27
C PHE A 135 -4.47 -9.90 2.11
N TRP A 136 -4.69 -10.75 3.13
CA TRP A 136 -4.21 -12.13 3.10
C TRP A 136 -5.01 -13.01 2.14
N ASP A 137 -6.32 -12.78 1.98
CA ASP A 137 -7.13 -13.46 0.96
C ASP A 137 -6.61 -13.16 -0.45
N LEU A 138 -6.28 -11.89 -0.74
CA LEU A 138 -5.64 -11.52 -2.00
C LEU A 138 -4.28 -12.20 -2.19
N ALA A 139 -3.46 -12.22 -1.15
CA ALA A 139 -2.14 -12.86 -1.21
C ALA A 139 -2.26 -14.36 -1.52
N LEU A 140 -3.22 -15.05 -0.92
CA LEU A 140 -3.52 -16.45 -1.16
C LEU A 140 -4.04 -16.71 -2.58
N ASP A 141 -5.00 -15.91 -3.04
CA ASP A 141 -5.56 -16.01 -4.40
C ASP A 141 -4.50 -15.81 -5.48
N LEU A 142 -3.58 -14.92 -5.24
CA LEU A 142 -2.44 -14.65 -6.11
C LEU A 142 -1.31 -15.66 -5.97
N ARG A 143 -1.34 -16.48 -4.92
CA ARG A 143 -0.25 -17.41 -4.57
C ARG A 143 1.10 -16.70 -4.46
N VAL A 144 1.10 -15.46 -3.98
CA VAL A 144 2.33 -14.70 -3.74
C VAL A 144 2.96 -15.13 -2.42
N GLN A 145 4.28 -15.15 -2.41
CA GLN A 145 5.03 -15.30 -1.16
C GLN A 145 5.48 -13.91 -0.74
N ILE A 146 4.84 -13.38 0.32
CA ILE A 146 5.08 -12.01 0.79
C ILE A 146 5.98 -12.05 2.02
N TYR A 147 7.04 -11.27 1.98
CA TYR A 147 7.78 -10.84 3.15
C TYR A 147 7.47 -9.37 3.40
N ILE A 148 7.09 -9.06 4.65
CA ILE A 148 6.72 -7.71 5.07
C ILE A 148 7.84 -7.18 5.95
N ASP A 149 8.31 -5.97 5.65
CA ASP A 149 9.34 -5.30 6.42
C ASP A 149 9.08 -3.79 6.45
N ARG A 150 9.80 -3.12 7.30
CA ARG A 150 9.63 -1.70 7.54
C ARG A 150 10.69 -0.87 6.81
N VAL A 151 10.25 0.24 6.23
CA VAL A 151 11.14 1.26 5.67
C VAL A 151 11.00 2.55 6.49
N PRO A 152 12.10 3.29 6.76
CA PRO A 152 12.00 4.64 7.32
C PRO A 152 11.17 5.56 6.42
N THR A 153 10.37 6.45 7.00
CA THR A 153 9.46 7.34 6.25
C THR A 153 10.20 8.21 5.23
N ASP A 154 11.38 8.73 5.58
CA ASP A 154 12.24 9.52 4.70
C ASP A 154 12.87 8.71 3.56
N GLY A 155 12.89 7.38 3.70
CA GLY A 155 13.34 6.43 2.68
C GLY A 155 12.21 5.79 1.86
N ASN A 156 10.92 6.11 2.14
CA ASN A 156 9.79 5.51 1.46
C ASN A 156 9.44 6.25 0.16
N PRO A 157 9.71 5.69 -1.04
CA PRO A 157 9.40 6.35 -2.31
C PRO A 157 7.87 6.52 -2.53
N ALA A 158 7.02 5.80 -1.79
CA ALA A 158 5.57 5.93 -1.87
C ALA A 158 5.03 7.19 -1.15
N ASP A 159 5.82 7.88 -0.30
CA ASP A 159 5.44 9.16 0.32
C ASP A 159 5.10 10.24 -0.71
N GLY A 160 5.82 10.28 -1.84
CA GLY A 160 5.50 11.18 -2.94
C GLY A 160 4.09 10.92 -3.51
N PRO A 161 3.83 9.73 -4.07
CA PRO A 161 2.51 9.33 -4.58
C PRO A 161 1.37 9.47 -3.57
N SER A 162 1.55 9.13 -2.30
CA SER A 162 0.52 9.28 -1.26
C SER A 162 0.13 10.73 -0.98
N ARG A 163 0.96 11.68 -1.42
CA ARG A 163 0.73 13.13 -1.32
C ARG A 163 0.51 13.79 -2.69
N GLY A 164 0.15 13.01 -3.71
CA GLY A 164 -0.12 13.51 -5.04
C GLY A 164 1.11 13.93 -5.85
N ARG A 165 2.32 13.54 -5.43
CA ARG A 165 3.58 13.85 -6.12
C ARG A 165 4.12 12.61 -6.81
N LEU A 166 3.90 12.51 -8.11
CA LEU A 166 4.38 11.39 -8.93
C LEU A 166 5.77 11.67 -9.48
N PHE A 167 6.54 10.61 -9.69
CA PHE A 167 7.76 10.65 -10.47
C PHE A 167 7.44 10.86 -11.95
N HIS A 168 8.34 11.49 -12.68
CA HIS A 168 8.09 11.88 -14.06
C HIS A 168 8.26 10.72 -15.05
N ALA A 169 7.40 10.68 -16.06
CA ALA A 169 7.46 9.67 -17.12
C ALA A 169 8.73 9.77 -17.98
N ASP A 170 9.32 10.95 -18.14
CA ASP A 170 10.58 11.16 -18.83
C ASP A 170 11.78 10.52 -18.11
N GLN A 171 11.63 10.19 -16.83
CA GLN A 171 12.57 9.41 -16.03
C GLN A 171 12.32 7.89 -16.11
N GLY A 172 11.43 7.45 -17.01
CA GLY A 172 11.12 6.04 -17.21
C GLY A 172 10.08 5.45 -16.24
N TRP A 173 9.35 6.28 -15.50
CA TRP A 173 8.28 5.83 -14.61
C TRP A 173 6.96 5.59 -15.35
N VAL A 174 6.33 4.46 -15.06
CA VAL A 174 4.96 4.16 -15.49
C VAL A 174 4.00 4.49 -14.36
N THR A 175 2.90 5.16 -14.67
CA THR A 175 1.87 5.49 -13.68
C THR A 175 0.60 4.68 -13.97
N GLU A 176 0.10 3.98 -12.96
CA GLU A 176 -1.15 3.23 -13.00
C GLU A 176 -2.12 3.74 -11.92
N ASP A 177 -3.41 3.74 -12.23
CA ASP A 177 -4.46 4.16 -11.30
C ASP A 177 -4.67 3.06 -10.26
N LEU A 178 -4.38 3.33 -8.98
CA LEU A 178 -4.60 2.35 -7.92
C LEU A 178 -6.10 2.07 -7.76
N CYS A 179 -6.43 0.81 -7.56
CA CYS A 179 -7.78 0.37 -7.28
C CYS A 179 -7.77 -0.76 -6.24
N TRP A 180 -8.92 -1.03 -5.66
CA TRP A 180 -9.11 -2.08 -4.67
C TRP A 180 -10.31 -2.96 -5.03
N PRO A 181 -10.41 -4.18 -4.49
CA PRO A 181 -11.50 -5.10 -4.81
C PRO A 181 -12.85 -4.57 -4.30
N LYS A 182 -13.92 -4.94 -4.98
CA LYS A 182 -15.31 -4.54 -4.61
C LYS A 182 -15.74 -5.01 -3.23
N VAL A 183 -15.11 -6.05 -2.69
CA VAL A 183 -15.35 -6.61 -1.33
C VAL A 183 -15.13 -5.58 -0.22
N MET A 184 -14.41 -4.48 -0.51
CA MET A 184 -14.22 -3.35 0.40
C MET A 184 -15.51 -2.55 0.66
N LYS A 185 -16.58 -2.80 -0.11
CA LYS A 185 -17.90 -2.24 0.13
C LYS A 185 -18.68 -3.23 0.99
N ARG A 186 -18.83 -2.97 2.28
CA ARG A 186 -19.87 -3.67 3.07
C ARG A 186 -21.21 -3.50 2.34
N GLU A 187 -21.79 -4.59 1.87
CA GLU A 187 -23.21 -4.58 1.57
C GLU A 187 -23.93 -4.39 2.92
N LEU A 188 -24.37 -3.17 3.17
CA LEU A 188 -25.28 -2.86 4.27
C LEU A 188 -26.57 -3.67 4.05
N GLY A 189 -26.62 -4.91 4.53
CA GLY A 189 -27.83 -5.70 4.41
C GLY A 189 -27.77 -7.20 4.62
N SER A 190 -26.64 -7.86 4.78
CA SER A 190 -26.66 -9.28 5.15
C SER A 190 -26.77 -9.42 6.67
N GLN A 191 -27.98 -9.72 7.09
CA GLN A 191 -28.43 -10.03 8.45
C GLN A 191 -27.45 -11.01 9.12
N ARG A 192 -26.98 -10.61 10.31
CA ARG A 192 -26.46 -11.58 11.29
C ARG A 192 -27.64 -12.50 11.68
N ILE A 193 -27.53 -13.77 11.38
CA ILE A 193 -28.30 -14.84 12.01
C ILE A 193 -27.56 -15.22 13.28
#